data_7df1ccc9dd000d6cd09de44e07e53f30
#
_entry.id   7df1ccc9dd000d6cd09de44e07e53f30
#
_cell.length_a   1.000
_cell.length_b   1.000
_cell.length_c   1.000
_cell.angle_alpha   90.00
_cell.angle_beta   90.00
_cell.angle_gamma   90.00
#
_symmetry.space_group_name_H-M   'P 1'
#
loop_
_entity.id
_entity.type
_entity.pdbx_description
1 polymer ?
#
loop_
_entity_poly.entity_id
_entity_poly.type
_entity_poly.pdbx_seq_one_letter_code
_entity_poly.pdbx_strand_id
1 'polypeptide(L)'
;MRLFLIVAILIFNLEAKSLFSNSKQADSSVYIGSLKDLVIATQKTRGLTNSYLNGNVASMLLVYGNREEMKKAIGTMESLPLAEDPVINARATSISQALIKLNRKAFRTKNPAVVFESYSELIEQTLMLAQTVSKRGSKNLNPVGKSLSSIMMETILPYTENVGQMRGMGSGLVAKKDMTQMQKAQMLAYSSEIERLYSKLLTETNVVVSANKQYFNQDIQVKLKDIEKLTKSYITLTKKSVLDSKDIKLNADDYFDKGTAIISLLIDVYNINNSVILEDSKGWL
;
A
#
# COMPACT_ATOMS: atom_id res chain seq x y z
N MET A 1 27.44 23.82 44.33
CA MET A 1 26.00 23.77 44.05
C MET A 1 25.58 24.23 42.65
N ARG A 2 26.21 25.25 42.05
CA ARG A 2 25.84 25.71 40.66
C ARG A 2 26.26 24.75 39.53
N LEU A 3 27.35 23.99 39.70
CA LEU A 3 27.84 23.06 38.65
C LEU A 3 26.95 21.81 38.51
N PHE A 4 26.38 21.31 39.61
CA PHE A 4 25.47 20.17 39.62
C PHE A 4 24.12 20.49 38.93
N LEU A 5 23.65 21.73 39.00
CA LEU A 5 22.40 22.15 38.36
C LEU A 5 22.51 22.20 36.82
N ILE A 6 23.69 22.59 36.31
CA ILE A 6 23.95 22.67 34.87
C ILE A 6 24.02 21.26 34.24
N VAL A 7 24.65 20.30 34.96
CA VAL A 7 24.72 18.90 34.48
C VAL A 7 23.33 18.24 34.51
N ALA A 8 22.53 18.50 35.56
CA ALA A 8 21.14 17.96 35.59
C ALA A 8 20.24 18.53 34.48
N ILE A 9 20.39 19.83 34.15
CA ILE A 9 19.62 20.46 33.06
C ILE A 9 20.06 19.90 31.67
N LEU A 10 21.34 19.60 31.48
CA LEU A 10 21.85 19.01 30.24
C LEU A 10 21.38 17.56 30.07
N ILE A 11 21.33 16.76 31.14
CA ILE A 11 20.83 15.37 31.10
C ILE A 11 19.32 15.38 30.83
N PHE A 12 18.56 16.25 31.51
CA PHE A 12 17.11 16.37 31.25
C PHE A 12 16.77 16.81 29.81
N ASN A 13 17.59 17.68 29.20
CA ASN A 13 17.38 18.10 27.82
C ASN A 13 17.75 17.01 26.81
N LEU A 14 18.71 16.13 27.10
CA LEU A 14 19.04 14.98 26.25
C LEU A 14 17.95 13.90 26.31
N GLU A 15 17.45 13.57 27.50
CA GLU A 15 16.34 12.60 27.64
C GLU A 15 15.02 13.13 27.05
N ALA A 16 14.72 14.42 27.28
CA ALA A 16 13.53 15.03 26.68
C ALA A 16 13.61 15.07 25.14
N LYS A 17 14.78 15.33 24.53
CA LYS A 17 14.97 15.24 23.08
C LYS A 17 14.81 13.82 22.55
N SER A 18 15.29 12.80 23.27
CA SER A 18 15.14 11.41 22.85
C SER A 18 13.68 10.94 22.94
N LEU A 19 12.99 11.25 24.03
CA LEU A 19 11.58 10.91 24.23
C LEU A 19 10.66 11.56 23.18
N PHE A 20 10.85 12.86 22.88
CA PHE A 20 10.07 13.56 21.84
C PHE A 20 10.42 13.11 20.42
N SER A 21 11.65 12.71 20.16
CA SER A 21 12.06 12.19 18.86
C SER A 21 11.44 10.80 18.60
N ASN A 22 11.42 9.93 19.59
CA ASN A 22 10.87 8.57 19.49
C ASN A 22 9.35 8.58 19.33
N SER A 23 8.61 9.46 20.02
CA SER A 23 7.16 9.60 19.83
C SER A 23 6.82 10.03 18.40
N LYS A 24 7.52 11.01 17.83
CA LYS A 24 7.30 11.46 16.45
C LYS A 24 7.54 10.36 15.39
N GLN A 25 8.47 9.46 15.64
CA GLN A 25 8.71 8.32 14.75
C GLN A 25 7.59 7.28 14.82
N ALA A 26 7.17 6.96 16.06
CA ALA A 26 6.04 6.07 16.28
C ALA A 26 4.76 6.65 15.65
N ASP A 27 4.49 7.96 15.86
CA ASP A 27 3.36 8.66 15.25
C ASP A 27 3.41 8.61 13.71
N SER A 28 4.60 8.80 13.12
CA SER A 28 4.79 8.71 11.67
C SER A 28 4.51 7.29 11.16
N SER A 29 4.98 6.25 11.86
CA SER A 29 4.78 4.85 11.49
C SER A 29 3.29 4.47 11.55
N VAL A 30 2.58 4.89 12.60
CA VAL A 30 1.14 4.67 12.75
C VAL A 30 0.36 5.41 11.67
N TYR A 31 0.74 6.67 11.38
CA TYR A 31 0.09 7.45 10.32
C TYR A 31 0.29 6.85 8.94
N ILE A 32 1.49 6.39 8.61
CA ILE A 32 1.78 5.67 7.36
C ILE A 32 0.96 4.38 7.29
N GLY A 33 0.79 3.68 8.41
CA GLY A 33 -0.09 2.52 8.51
C GLY A 33 -1.53 2.84 8.11
N SER A 34 -2.09 3.96 8.59
CA SER A 34 -3.45 4.39 8.21
C SER A 34 -3.56 4.79 6.74
N LEU A 35 -2.52 5.44 6.17
CA LEU A 35 -2.46 5.73 4.74
C LEU A 35 -2.39 4.46 3.89
N LYS A 36 -1.62 3.44 4.32
CA LYS A 36 -1.59 2.12 3.69
C LYS A 36 -2.99 1.49 3.67
N ASP A 37 -3.71 1.54 4.80
CA ASP A 37 -5.07 0.99 4.88
C ASP A 37 -6.03 1.73 3.95
N LEU A 38 -5.90 3.06 3.84
CA LEU A 38 -6.67 3.86 2.89
C LEU A 38 -6.33 3.49 1.43
N VAL A 39 -5.05 3.28 1.10
CA VAL A 39 -4.62 2.80 -0.23
C VAL A 39 -5.29 1.47 -0.55
N ILE A 40 -5.21 0.48 0.34
CA ILE A 40 -5.76 -0.85 0.12
C ILE A 40 -7.29 -0.81 -0.06
N ALA A 41 -8.00 -0.06 0.79
CA ALA A 41 -9.44 0.12 0.67
C ALA A 41 -9.82 0.82 -0.66
N THR A 42 -9.02 1.80 -1.09
CA THR A 42 -9.25 2.51 -2.36
C THR A 42 -8.98 1.61 -3.57
N GLN A 43 -7.89 0.83 -3.56
CA GLN A 43 -7.58 -0.17 -4.59
C GLN A 43 -8.70 -1.19 -4.76
N LYS A 44 -9.23 -1.68 -3.64
CA LYS A 44 -10.33 -2.64 -3.61
C LYS A 44 -11.62 -2.02 -4.19
N THR A 45 -11.95 -0.80 -3.76
CA THR A 45 -13.08 -0.03 -4.29
C THR A 45 -12.93 0.21 -5.80
N ARG A 46 -11.76 0.64 -6.28
CA ARG A 46 -11.45 0.85 -7.70
C ARG A 46 -11.72 -0.40 -8.52
N GLY A 47 -11.14 -1.53 -8.11
CA GLY A 47 -11.24 -2.78 -8.86
C GLY A 47 -12.67 -3.34 -8.90
N LEU A 48 -13.36 -3.38 -7.74
CA LEU A 48 -14.74 -3.83 -7.66
C LEU A 48 -15.69 -2.91 -8.45
N THR A 49 -15.49 -1.58 -8.38
CA THR A 49 -16.27 -0.63 -9.17
C THR A 49 -16.05 -0.84 -10.67
N ASN A 50 -14.80 -1.08 -11.10
CA ASN A 50 -14.49 -1.38 -12.50
C ASN A 50 -15.14 -2.68 -12.96
N SER A 51 -15.09 -3.74 -12.15
CA SER A 51 -15.75 -5.01 -12.41
C SER A 51 -17.27 -4.84 -12.58
N TYR A 52 -17.91 -4.10 -11.65
CA TYR A 52 -19.33 -3.76 -11.71
C TYR A 52 -19.71 -3.00 -12.98
N LEU A 53 -18.99 -1.92 -13.30
CA LEU A 53 -19.27 -1.08 -14.47
C LEU A 53 -19.03 -1.81 -15.80
N ASN A 54 -18.32 -2.92 -15.80
CA ASN A 54 -18.09 -3.80 -16.93
C ASN A 54 -18.99 -5.04 -16.94
N GLY A 55 -20.01 -5.10 -16.07
CA GLY A 55 -21.09 -6.11 -16.13
C GLY A 55 -21.11 -7.14 -15.00
N ASN A 56 -20.15 -7.15 -14.06
CA ASN A 56 -20.22 -8.00 -12.87
C ASN A 56 -21.11 -7.37 -11.79
N VAL A 57 -22.42 -7.58 -11.88
CA VAL A 57 -23.41 -6.99 -10.99
C VAL A 57 -23.19 -7.39 -9.51
N ALA A 58 -22.66 -8.58 -9.26
CA ALA A 58 -22.39 -9.08 -7.91
C ALA A 58 -21.39 -8.19 -7.14
N SER A 59 -20.43 -7.58 -7.83
CA SER A 59 -19.44 -6.69 -7.22
C SER A 59 -20.04 -5.45 -6.53
N MET A 60 -21.27 -5.07 -6.85
CA MET A 60 -21.91 -3.87 -6.29
C MET A 60 -22.01 -3.89 -4.76
N LEU A 61 -22.44 -5.00 -4.19
CA LEU A 61 -22.54 -5.15 -2.73
C LEU A 61 -21.16 -5.06 -2.05
N LEU A 62 -20.15 -5.65 -2.67
CA LEU A 62 -18.77 -5.61 -2.18
C LEU A 62 -18.20 -4.18 -2.22
N VAL A 63 -18.56 -3.38 -3.23
CA VAL A 63 -18.16 -1.95 -3.28
C VAL A 63 -18.73 -1.18 -2.12
N TYR A 64 -20.00 -1.38 -1.76
CA TYR A 64 -20.61 -0.68 -0.61
C TYR A 64 -19.91 -1.04 0.70
N GLY A 65 -19.70 -2.33 0.98
CA GLY A 65 -18.98 -2.77 2.18
C GLY A 65 -17.58 -2.16 2.26
N ASN A 66 -16.86 -2.17 1.14
CA ASN A 66 -15.50 -1.65 1.10
C ASN A 66 -15.41 -0.11 1.19
N ARG A 67 -16.47 0.61 0.80
CA ARG A 67 -16.56 2.06 1.03
C ARG A 67 -16.70 2.42 2.51
N GLU A 68 -17.32 1.56 3.32
CA GLU A 68 -17.34 1.74 4.77
C GLU A 68 -15.95 1.49 5.38
N GLU A 69 -15.20 0.50 4.91
CA GLU A 69 -13.79 0.32 5.29
C GLU A 69 -12.95 1.56 4.93
N MET A 70 -13.15 2.12 3.75
CA MET A 70 -12.49 3.37 3.33
C MET A 70 -12.83 4.54 4.25
N LYS A 71 -14.09 4.72 4.64
CA LYS A 71 -14.50 5.77 5.60
C LYS A 71 -13.84 5.57 6.96
N LYS A 72 -13.76 4.32 7.43
CA LYS A 72 -13.05 3.98 8.67
C LYS A 72 -11.56 4.35 8.58
N ALA A 73 -10.90 4.01 7.47
CA ALA A 73 -9.50 4.35 7.24
C ALA A 73 -9.27 5.88 7.23
N ILE A 74 -10.17 6.65 6.58
CA ILE A 74 -10.15 8.11 6.60
C ILE A 74 -10.29 8.62 8.05
N GLY A 75 -11.32 8.18 8.79
CA GLY A 75 -11.54 8.60 10.17
C GLY A 75 -10.36 8.26 11.10
N THR A 76 -9.75 7.08 10.93
CA THR A 76 -8.53 6.71 11.68
C THR A 76 -7.38 7.66 11.35
N MET A 77 -7.12 7.90 10.06
CA MET A 77 -6.06 8.82 9.62
C MET A 77 -6.24 10.23 10.20
N GLU A 78 -7.45 10.76 10.15
CA GLU A 78 -7.79 12.12 10.61
C GLU A 78 -7.75 12.25 12.14
N SER A 79 -7.86 11.15 12.89
CA SER A 79 -7.81 11.15 14.37
C SER A 79 -6.40 11.05 14.95
N LEU A 80 -5.39 10.81 14.13
CA LEU A 80 -4.00 10.63 14.59
C LEU A 80 -3.31 11.98 14.87
N PRO A 81 -2.37 12.05 15.84
CA PRO A 81 -1.68 13.30 16.20
C PRO A 81 -1.01 13.98 15.00
N LEU A 82 -0.48 13.22 14.05
CA LEU A 82 0.19 13.78 12.88
C LEU A 82 -0.78 14.49 11.91
N ALA A 83 -2.09 14.23 12.03
CA ALA A 83 -3.11 14.97 11.29
C ALA A 83 -3.22 16.45 11.72
N GLU A 84 -2.63 16.85 12.83
CA GLU A 84 -2.54 18.26 13.26
C GLU A 84 -1.47 19.06 12.48
N ASP A 85 -0.52 18.38 11.80
CA ASP A 85 0.47 19.05 10.95
C ASP A 85 -0.24 19.73 9.76
N PRO A 86 -0.14 21.07 9.58
CA PRO A 86 -0.93 21.77 8.57
C PRO A 86 -0.69 21.30 7.13
N VAL A 87 0.53 20.86 6.81
CA VAL A 87 0.90 20.41 5.45
C VAL A 87 0.34 19.02 5.19
N ILE A 88 0.42 18.13 6.19
CA ILE A 88 -0.12 16.77 6.12
C ILE A 88 -1.64 16.83 6.08
N ASN A 89 -2.24 17.62 6.97
CA ASN A 89 -3.68 17.83 7.05
C ASN A 89 -4.28 18.31 5.73
N ALA A 90 -3.72 19.36 5.14
CA ALA A 90 -4.23 19.92 3.90
C ALA A 90 -4.27 18.87 2.77
N ARG A 91 -3.22 18.04 2.64
CA ARG A 91 -3.17 16.96 1.64
C ARG A 91 -4.13 15.83 1.96
N ALA A 92 -4.13 15.36 3.20
CA ALA A 92 -5.01 14.28 3.66
C ALA A 92 -6.49 14.65 3.47
N THR A 93 -6.89 15.86 3.88
CA THR A 93 -8.25 16.37 3.71
C THR A 93 -8.65 16.47 2.24
N SER A 94 -7.74 16.95 1.37
CA SER A 94 -7.99 17.00 -0.08
C SER A 94 -8.26 15.61 -0.66
N ILE A 95 -7.45 14.61 -0.30
CA ILE A 95 -7.60 13.22 -0.73
C ILE A 95 -8.93 12.64 -0.20
N SER A 96 -9.23 12.80 1.08
CA SER A 96 -10.45 12.31 1.73
C SER A 96 -11.70 12.86 1.05
N GLN A 97 -11.76 14.17 0.84
CA GLN A 97 -12.89 14.85 0.19
C GLN A 97 -13.06 14.38 -1.26
N ALA A 98 -11.96 14.23 -2.00
CA ALA A 98 -11.99 13.75 -3.38
C ALA A 98 -12.47 12.30 -3.46
N LEU A 99 -12.03 11.40 -2.56
CA LEU A 99 -12.52 10.02 -2.47
C LEU A 99 -14.01 9.94 -2.16
N ILE A 100 -14.48 10.73 -1.19
CA ILE A 100 -15.92 10.79 -0.84
C ILE A 100 -16.74 11.27 -2.05
N LYS A 101 -16.28 12.31 -2.73
CA LYS A 101 -16.93 12.86 -3.94
C LYS A 101 -16.95 11.83 -5.08
N LEU A 102 -15.83 11.14 -5.31
CA LEU A 102 -15.72 10.11 -6.35
C LEU A 102 -16.65 8.93 -6.05
N ASN A 103 -16.69 8.45 -4.81
CA ASN A 103 -17.58 7.37 -4.39
C ASN A 103 -19.05 7.65 -4.68
N ARG A 104 -19.50 8.91 -4.50
CA ARG A 104 -20.90 9.32 -4.79
C ARG A 104 -21.22 9.31 -6.29
N LYS A 105 -20.21 9.53 -7.15
CA LYS A 105 -20.38 9.71 -8.60
C LYS A 105 -20.06 8.46 -9.41
N ALA A 106 -19.24 7.55 -8.88
CA ALA A 106 -18.65 6.45 -9.63
C ALA A 106 -19.67 5.59 -10.38
N PHE A 107 -20.83 5.28 -9.77
CA PHE A 107 -21.87 4.48 -10.42
C PHE A 107 -22.76 5.26 -11.42
N ARG A 108 -22.66 6.58 -11.43
CA ARG A 108 -23.41 7.43 -12.38
C ARG A 108 -22.60 7.69 -13.66
N THR A 109 -21.31 7.39 -13.63
CA THR A 109 -20.39 7.61 -14.74
C THR A 109 -20.49 6.42 -15.70
N LYS A 110 -20.79 6.69 -16.99
CA LYS A 110 -20.92 5.66 -18.01
C LYS A 110 -19.57 5.16 -18.57
N ASN A 111 -18.45 5.77 -18.15
CA ASN A 111 -17.11 5.43 -18.63
C ASN A 111 -16.29 4.78 -17.50
N PRO A 112 -16.17 3.43 -17.49
CA PRO A 112 -15.41 2.71 -16.46
C PRO A 112 -13.95 3.15 -16.38
N ALA A 113 -13.32 3.45 -17.52
CA ALA A 113 -11.90 3.84 -17.57
C ALA A 113 -11.64 5.15 -16.81
N VAL A 114 -12.50 6.16 -16.98
CA VAL A 114 -12.38 7.45 -16.26
C VAL A 114 -12.52 7.24 -14.75
N VAL A 115 -13.44 6.37 -14.32
CA VAL A 115 -13.62 6.08 -12.88
C VAL A 115 -12.39 5.36 -12.34
N PHE A 116 -11.87 4.38 -13.07
CA PHE A 116 -10.66 3.63 -12.70
C PHE A 116 -9.46 4.56 -12.54
N GLU A 117 -9.24 5.45 -13.51
CA GLU A 117 -8.14 6.41 -13.50
C GLU A 117 -8.27 7.41 -12.34
N SER A 118 -9.46 7.95 -12.09
CA SER A 118 -9.70 8.87 -10.97
C SER A 118 -9.37 8.24 -9.59
N TYR A 119 -9.69 6.96 -9.36
CA TYR A 119 -9.25 6.25 -8.16
C TYR A 119 -7.74 6.05 -8.14
N SER A 120 -7.12 5.74 -9.29
CA SER A 120 -5.67 5.52 -9.41
C SER A 120 -4.88 6.77 -9.06
N GLU A 121 -5.31 7.93 -9.53
CA GLU A 121 -4.72 9.24 -9.17
C GLU A 121 -4.78 9.51 -7.66
N LEU A 122 -5.91 9.20 -7.01
CA LEU A 122 -6.06 9.41 -5.56
C LEU A 122 -5.22 8.41 -4.75
N ILE A 123 -5.03 7.18 -5.24
CA ILE A 123 -4.09 6.22 -4.66
C ILE A 123 -2.67 6.76 -4.77
N GLU A 124 -2.26 7.25 -5.92
CA GLU A 124 -0.94 7.83 -6.14
C GLU A 124 -0.69 9.01 -5.18
N GLN A 125 -1.64 9.93 -5.04
CA GLN A 125 -1.55 11.05 -4.10
C GLN A 125 -1.40 10.56 -2.65
N THR A 126 -2.11 9.48 -2.27
CA THR A 126 -2.01 8.87 -0.94
C THR A 126 -0.64 8.24 -0.72
N LEU A 127 -0.09 7.55 -1.72
CA LEU A 127 1.26 6.98 -1.68
C LEU A 127 2.34 8.08 -1.58
N MET A 128 2.18 9.19 -2.31
CA MET A 128 3.09 10.35 -2.22
C MET A 128 3.04 10.99 -0.84
N LEU A 129 1.86 11.05 -0.20
CA LEU A 129 1.74 11.53 1.17
C LEU A 129 2.47 10.58 2.15
N ALA A 130 2.27 9.27 2.01
CA ALA A 130 2.97 8.26 2.81
C ALA A 130 4.50 8.38 2.69
N GLN A 131 5.02 8.54 1.47
CA GLN A 131 6.46 8.78 1.23
C GLN A 131 6.95 10.08 1.87
N THR A 132 6.15 11.14 1.84
CA THR A 132 6.48 12.43 2.46
C THR A 132 6.59 12.29 3.98
N VAL A 133 5.64 11.59 4.61
CA VAL A 133 5.65 11.32 6.05
C VAL A 133 6.83 10.41 6.42
N SER A 134 7.05 9.35 5.64
CA SER A 134 8.16 8.41 5.83
C SER A 134 9.53 9.12 5.79
N LYS A 135 9.77 9.98 4.80
CA LYS A 135 11.03 10.76 4.72
C LYS A 135 11.28 11.66 5.92
N ARG A 136 10.21 12.17 6.56
CA ARG A 136 10.33 12.96 7.79
C ARG A 136 10.59 12.07 9.01
N GLY A 137 9.82 10.96 9.13
CA GLY A 137 9.90 10.05 10.28
C GLY A 137 11.18 9.23 10.32
N SER A 138 11.71 8.82 9.15
CA SER A 138 12.88 7.94 9.09
C SER A 138 14.24 8.62 9.35
N LYS A 139 14.29 9.95 9.49
CA LYS A 139 15.57 10.69 9.63
C LYS A 139 16.42 10.19 10.81
N ASN A 140 15.78 9.88 11.93
CA ASN A 140 16.46 9.48 13.17
C ASN A 140 16.50 7.95 13.38
N LEU A 141 15.95 7.16 12.45
CA LEU A 141 16.05 5.70 12.50
C LEU A 141 17.51 5.26 12.34
N ASN A 142 17.83 4.11 12.92
CA ASN A 142 19.09 3.43 12.65
C ASN A 142 19.17 2.94 11.17
N PRO A 143 20.31 2.44 10.69
CA PRO A 143 20.46 1.98 9.30
C PRO A 143 19.44 0.91 8.91
N VAL A 144 19.06 -0.01 9.83
CA VAL A 144 18.07 -1.07 9.57
C VAL A 144 16.69 -0.45 9.37
N GLY A 145 16.25 0.39 10.29
CA GLY A 145 14.96 1.06 10.20
C GLY A 145 14.84 1.93 8.94
N LYS A 146 15.92 2.63 8.54
CA LYS A 146 15.95 3.39 7.27
C LYS A 146 15.79 2.50 6.05
N SER A 147 16.50 1.38 6.01
CA SER A 147 16.40 0.42 4.90
C SER A 147 15.01 -0.19 4.81
N LEU A 148 14.42 -0.58 5.95
CA LEU A 148 13.06 -1.13 5.99
C LEU A 148 12.01 -0.09 5.57
N SER A 149 12.15 1.15 6.02
CA SER A 149 11.27 2.26 5.60
C SER A 149 11.34 2.48 4.08
N SER A 150 12.55 2.44 3.50
CA SER A 150 12.73 2.52 2.03
C SER A 150 12.07 1.35 1.31
N ILE A 151 12.29 0.10 1.75
CA ILE A 151 11.65 -1.10 1.17
C ILE A 151 10.13 -0.98 1.21
N MET A 152 9.56 -0.53 2.33
CA MET A 152 8.11 -0.35 2.46
C MET A 152 7.57 0.68 1.47
N MET A 153 8.22 1.86 1.35
CA MET A 153 7.73 2.99 0.56
C MET A 153 8.05 2.89 -0.93
N GLU A 154 9.21 2.31 -1.28
CA GLU A 154 9.74 2.33 -2.64
C GLU A 154 9.62 0.99 -3.37
N THR A 155 9.21 -0.06 -2.64
CA THR A 155 9.08 -1.41 -3.20
C THR A 155 7.74 -2.05 -2.85
N ILE A 156 7.39 -2.21 -1.56
CA ILE A 156 6.17 -2.94 -1.17
C ILE A 156 4.91 -2.19 -1.59
N LEU A 157 4.76 -0.91 -1.23
CA LEU A 157 3.55 -0.15 -1.56
C LEU A 157 3.38 0.04 -3.08
N PRO A 158 4.42 0.39 -3.88
CA PRO A 158 4.32 0.37 -5.33
C PRO A 158 3.98 -1.02 -5.90
N TYR A 159 4.47 -2.10 -5.30
CA TYR A 159 4.15 -3.45 -5.73
C TYR A 159 2.66 -3.76 -5.48
N THR A 160 2.13 -3.43 -4.29
CA THR A 160 0.68 -3.59 -4.03
C THR A 160 -0.15 -2.80 -5.03
N GLU A 161 0.29 -1.59 -5.43
CA GLU A 161 -0.44 -0.77 -6.40
C GLU A 161 -0.43 -1.40 -7.80
N ASN A 162 0.71 -1.88 -8.29
CA ASN A 162 0.77 -2.53 -9.61
C ASN A 162 -0.05 -3.81 -9.67
N VAL A 163 -0.02 -4.64 -8.62
CA VAL A 163 -0.92 -5.80 -8.49
C VAL A 163 -2.38 -5.34 -8.42
N GLY A 164 -2.67 -4.28 -7.68
CA GLY A 164 -4.00 -3.69 -7.56
C GLY A 164 -4.55 -3.14 -8.89
N GLN A 165 -3.71 -2.52 -9.69
CA GLN A 165 -4.05 -2.05 -11.05
C GLN A 165 -4.34 -3.23 -11.98
N MET A 166 -3.43 -4.21 -12.03
CA MET A 166 -3.62 -5.43 -12.84
C MET A 166 -4.87 -6.20 -12.41
N ARG A 167 -5.11 -6.35 -11.10
CA ARG A 167 -6.31 -6.97 -10.54
C ARG A 167 -7.58 -6.24 -10.95
N GLY A 168 -7.61 -4.92 -10.76
CA GLY A 168 -8.80 -4.11 -11.01
C GLY A 168 -9.12 -3.97 -12.49
N MET A 169 -8.12 -3.76 -13.34
CA MET A 169 -8.32 -3.73 -14.79
C MET A 169 -8.69 -5.11 -15.31
N GLY A 170 -7.94 -6.15 -14.93
CA GLY A 170 -8.19 -7.51 -15.39
C GLY A 170 -9.56 -8.04 -15.00
N SER A 171 -10.06 -7.78 -13.78
CA SER A 171 -11.43 -8.18 -13.41
C SER A 171 -12.50 -7.50 -14.27
N GLY A 172 -12.28 -6.24 -14.67
CA GLY A 172 -13.16 -5.56 -15.61
C GLY A 172 -13.13 -6.17 -17.01
N LEU A 173 -11.94 -6.53 -17.52
CA LEU A 173 -11.79 -7.21 -18.81
C LEU A 173 -12.46 -8.60 -18.80
N VAL A 174 -12.28 -9.35 -17.73
CA VAL A 174 -12.92 -10.67 -17.53
C VAL A 174 -14.44 -10.53 -17.46
N ALA A 175 -14.97 -9.52 -16.76
CA ALA A 175 -16.41 -9.26 -16.68
C ALA A 175 -17.01 -8.88 -18.06
N LYS A 176 -16.31 -8.01 -18.80
CA LYS A 176 -16.73 -7.55 -20.12
C LYS A 176 -16.53 -8.60 -21.22
N LYS A 177 -15.61 -9.54 -21.02
CA LYS A 177 -15.16 -10.53 -22.02
C LYS A 177 -14.61 -9.90 -23.31
N ASP A 178 -14.06 -8.72 -23.21
CA ASP A 178 -13.54 -7.95 -24.34
C ASP A 178 -12.39 -7.04 -23.90
N MET A 179 -11.48 -6.75 -24.81
CA MET A 179 -10.25 -6.01 -24.53
C MET A 179 -9.77 -5.24 -25.76
N THR A 180 -9.41 -3.96 -25.56
CA THR A 180 -8.72 -3.16 -26.58
C THR A 180 -7.23 -3.46 -26.61
N GLN A 181 -6.55 -3.13 -27.72
CA GLN A 181 -5.10 -3.26 -27.83
C GLN A 181 -4.36 -2.40 -26.79
N MET A 182 -4.88 -1.21 -26.46
CA MET A 182 -4.32 -0.36 -25.44
C MET A 182 -4.41 -1.01 -24.05
N GLN A 183 -5.54 -1.60 -23.71
CA GLN A 183 -5.71 -2.34 -22.44
C GLN A 183 -4.78 -3.56 -22.36
N LYS A 184 -4.60 -4.29 -23.49
CA LYS A 184 -3.63 -5.38 -23.58
C LYS A 184 -2.21 -4.89 -23.28
N ALA A 185 -1.78 -3.81 -23.91
CA ALA A 185 -0.46 -3.20 -23.68
C ALA A 185 -0.28 -2.76 -22.23
N GLN A 186 -1.30 -2.16 -21.63
CA GLN A 186 -1.26 -1.72 -20.24
C GLN A 186 -1.17 -2.89 -19.25
N MET A 187 -1.91 -3.98 -19.48
CA MET A 187 -1.80 -5.20 -18.67
C MET A 187 -0.42 -5.86 -18.76
N LEU A 188 0.21 -5.84 -19.94
CA LEU A 188 1.59 -6.31 -20.12
C LEU A 188 2.59 -5.42 -19.38
N ALA A 189 2.40 -4.10 -19.40
CA ALA A 189 3.22 -3.15 -18.63
C ALA A 189 3.12 -3.41 -17.12
N TYR A 190 1.90 -3.63 -16.59
CA TYR A 190 1.73 -4.01 -15.18
C TYR A 190 2.43 -5.33 -14.85
N SER A 191 2.33 -6.34 -15.74
CA SER A 191 3.00 -7.62 -15.53
C SER A 191 4.51 -7.47 -15.42
N SER A 192 5.13 -6.70 -16.34
CA SER A 192 6.58 -6.43 -16.32
C SER A 192 7.01 -5.67 -15.08
N GLU A 193 6.25 -4.67 -14.66
CA GLU A 193 6.56 -3.88 -13.47
C GLU A 193 6.41 -4.71 -12.18
N ILE A 194 5.41 -5.58 -12.11
CA ILE A 194 5.23 -6.54 -11.02
C ILE A 194 6.43 -7.48 -10.90
N GLU A 195 6.94 -8.02 -12.01
CA GLU A 195 8.15 -8.87 -12.01
C GLU A 195 9.39 -8.11 -11.55
N ARG A 196 9.56 -6.87 -11.99
CA ARG A 196 10.66 -5.99 -11.58
C ARG A 196 10.60 -5.71 -10.07
N LEU A 197 9.42 -5.35 -9.55
CA LEU A 197 9.21 -5.02 -8.14
C LEU A 197 9.37 -6.25 -7.24
N TYR A 198 8.95 -7.44 -7.71
CA TYR A 198 9.22 -8.69 -7.02
C TYR A 198 10.74 -8.93 -6.87
N SER A 199 11.48 -8.82 -7.98
CA SER A 199 12.94 -9.03 -7.96
C SER A 199 13.63 -8.02 -7.03
N LYS A 200 13.19 -6.77 -7.05
CA LYS A 200 13.68 -5.72 -6.15
C LYS A 200 13.38 -6.05 -4.69
N LEU A 201 12.14 -6.43 -4.36
CA LEU A 201 11.73 -6.82 -3.01
C LEU A 201 12.59 -7.96 -2.46
N LEU A 202 12.78 -9.01 -3.26
CA LEU A 202 13.60 -10.17 -2.89
C LEU A 202 15.04 -9.76 -2.57
N THR A 203 15.66 -8.97 -3.44
CA THR A 203 17.04 -8.53 -3.29
C THR A 203 17.22 -7.66 -2.04
N GLU A 204 16.41 -6.61 -1.91
CA GLU A 204 16.50 -5.66 -0.81
C GLU A 204 16.22 -6.31 0.54
N THR A 205 15.17 -7.15 0.62
CA THR A 205 14.81 -7.85 1.86
C THR A 205 15.89 -8.84 2.26
N ASN A 206 16.46 -9.62 1.33
CA ASN A 206 17.53 -10.56 1.63
C ASN A 206 18.78 -9.87 2.16
N VAL A 207 19.15 -8.72 1.63
CA VAL A 207 20.30 -7.93 2.13
C VAL A 207 20.06 -7.52 3.59
N VAL A 208 18.89 -6.95 3.89
CA VAL A 208 18.59 -6.48 5.25
C VAL A 208 18.48 -7.64 6.24
N VAL A 209 17.76 -8.72 5.87
CA VAL A 209 17.55 -9.89 6.73
C VAL A 209 18.86 -10.62 7.00
N SER A 210 19.73 -10.79 5.98
CA SER A 210 21.01 -11.49 6.15
C SER A 210 21.96 -10.75 7.10
N ALA A 211 21.95 -9.42 7.06
CA ALA A 211 22.78 -8.58 7.93
C ALA A 211 22.21 -8.43 9.36
N ASN A 212 20.92 -8.75 9.57
CA ASN A 212 20.19 -8.42 10.80
C ASN A 212 19.28 -9.58 11.25
N LYS A 213 19.77 -10.81 11.21
CA LYS A 213 19.00 -12.03 11.50
C LYS A 213 18.27 -12.04 12.83
N GLN A 214 18.81 -11.33 13.84
CA GLN A 214 18.25 -11.25 15.19
C GLN A 214 16.86 -10.56 15.24
N TYR A 215 16.52 -9.74 14.22
CA TYR A 215 15.23 -9.02 14.15
C TYR A 215 14.17 -9.72 13.31
N PHE A 216 14.55 -10.80 12.61
CA PHE A 216 13.67 -11.49 11.68
C PHE A 216 13.58 -12.97 12.02
N ASN A 217 12.35 -13.48 12.07
CA ASN A 217 12.11 -14.91 12.14
C ASN A 217 12.14 -15.54 10.72
N GLN A 218 12.05 -16.86 10.64
CA GLN A 218 12.06 -17.59 9.36
C GLN A 218 10.82 -17.31 8.48
N ASP A 219 9.74 -16.75 9.04
CA ASP A 219 8.47 -16.55 8.34
C ASP A 219 8.61 -15.59 7.15
N ILE A 220 9.52 -14.62 7.22
CA ILE A 220 9.74 -13.68 6.11
C ILE A 220 10.19 -14.38 4.84
N GLN A 221 11.07 -15.41 4.96
CA GLN A 221 11.55 -16.17 3.81
C GLN A 221 10.44 -17.05 3.19
N VAL A 222 9.56 -17.60 4.01
CA VAL A 222 8.38 -18.34 3.56
C VAL A 222 7.46 -17.41 2.79
N LYS A 223 7.14 -16.24 3.35
CA LYS A 223 6.28 -15.25 2.70
C LYS A 223 6.85 -14.77 1.36
N LEU A 224 8.15 -14.54 1.24
CA LEU A 224 8.79 -14.16 -0.02
C LEU A 224 8.64 -15.25 -1.10
N LYS A 225 8.79 -16.54 -0.73
CA LYS A 225 8.57 -17.67 -1.64
C LYS A 225 7.09 -17.77 -2.07
N ASP A 226 6.17 -17.56 -1.16
CA ASP A 226 4.74 -17.59 -1.48
C ASP A 226 4.35 -16.42 -2.38
N ILE A 227 4.88 -15.21 -2.14
CA ILE A 227 4.72 -14.07 -3.04
C ILE A 227 5.22 -14.42 -4.46
N GLU A 228 6.40 -15.02 -4.57
CA GLU A 228 6.95 -15.46 -5.86
C GLU A 228 6.00 -16.39 -6.60
N LYS A 229 5.58 -17.46 -5.92
CA LYS A 229 4.70 -18.49 -6.49
C LYS A 229 3.38 -17.90 -6.97
N LEU A 230 2.73 -17.09 -6.11
CA LEU A 230 1.45 -16.48 -6.46
C LEU A 230 1.60 -15.46 -7.58
N THR A 231 2.65 -14.64 -7.57
CA THR A 231 2.91 -13.65 -8.61
C THR A 231 3.12 -14.31 -9.98
N LYS A 232 4.00 -15.31 -10.07
CA LYS A 232 4.23 -16.06 -11.31
C LYS A 232 2.96 -16.74 -11.83
N SER A 233 2.19 -17.34 -10.92
CA SER A 233 0.92 -17.97 -11.24
C SER A 233 -0.10 -16.96 -11.78
N TYR A 234 -0.21 -15.78 -11.16
CA TYR A 234 -1.16 -14.74 -11.52
C TYR A 234 -0.82 -14.09 -12.87
N ILE A 235 0.46 -13.79 -13.12
CA ILE A 235 0.93 -13.29 -14.42
C ILE A 235 0.66 -14.33 -15.52
N THR A 236 0.97 -15.60 -15.27
CA THR A 236 0.72 -16.69 -16.21
C THR A 236 -0.78 -16.83 -16.52
N LEU A 237 -1.63 -16.80 -15.50
CA LEU A 237 -3.09 -16.83 -15.65
C LEU A 237 -3.57 -15.65 -16.51
N THR A 238 -3.13 -14.43 -16.17
CA THR A 238 -3.48 -13.22 -16.92
C THR A 238 -3.11 -13.36 -18.40
N LYS A 239 -1.86 -13.75 -18.67
CA LYS A 239 -1.38 -13.92 -20.04
C LYS A 239 -2.21 -14.95 -20.81
N LYS A 240 -2.31 -16.17 -20.28
CA LYS A 240 -2.93 -17.29 -21.01
C LYS A 240 -4.45 -17.17 -21.13
N SER A 241 -5.13 -16.74 -20.06
CA SER A 241 -6.58 -16.83 -19.95
C SER A 241 -7.31 -15.50 -20.17
N VAL A 242 -6.57 -14.38 -20.24
CA VAL A 242 -7.13 -13.06 -20.55
C VAL A 242 -6.51 -12.50 -21.83
N LEU A 243 -5.17 -12.28 -21.86
CA LEU A 243 -4.54 -11.51 -22.94
C LEU A 243 -4.39 -12.27 -24.27
N ASP A 244 -4.16 -13.57 -24.21
CA ASP A 244 -3.97 -14.43 -25.39
C ASP A 244 -5.21 -15.29 -25.69
N SER A 245 -6.26 -15.18 -24.88
CA SER A 245 -7.50 -15.93 -25.06
C SER A 245 -8.41 -15.25 -26.09
N LYS A 246 -8.97 -16.06 -27.01
CA LYS A 246 -10.02 -15.61 -27.93
C LYS A 246 -11.41 -15.58 -27.27
N ASP A 247 -11.59 -16.33 -26.19
CA ASP A 247 -12.83 -16.43 -25.41
C ASP A 247 -12.48 -16.48 -23.93
N ILE A 248 -12.72 -15.37 -23.22
CA ILE A 248 -12.40 -15.23 -21.80
C ILE A 248 -13.46 -15.98 -20.97
N LYS A 249 -13.07 -17.14 -20.41
CA LYS A 249 -13.95 -18.03 -19.61
C LYS A 249 -13.77 -17.89 -18.10
N LEU A 250 -12.84 -17.05 -17.66
CA LEU A 250 -12.59 -16.82 -16.24
C LEU A 250 -13.81 -16.19 -15.55
N ASN A 251 -13.95 -16.46 -14.25
CA ASN A 251 -14.80 -15.68 -13.36
C ASN A 251 -14.06 -14.42 -12.90
N ALA A 252 -14.75 -13.28 -12.91
CA ALA A 252 -14.16 -12.00 -12.56
C ALA A 252 -13.78 -11.91 -11.06
N ASP A 253 -14.57 -12.54 -10.19
CA ASP A 253 -14.31 -12.56 -8.73
C ASP A 253 -13.12 -13.48 -8.43
N ASP A 254 -13.04 -14.67 -9.05
CA ASP A 254 -11.87 -15.57 -8.91
C ASP A 254 -10.58 -14.90 -9.36
N TYR A 255 -10.64 -14.14 -10.46
CA TYR A 255 -9.48 -13.37 -10.95
C TYR A 255 -9.08 -12.29 -9.94
N PHE A 256 -10.05 -11.57 -9.39
CA PHE A 256 -9.85 -10.54 -8.39
C PHE A 256 -9.22 -11.10 -7.12
N ASP A 257 -9.71 -12.24 -6.63
CA ASP A 257 -9.22 -12.87 -5.39
C ASP A 257 -7.78 -13.34 -5.50
N LYS A 258 -7.34 -13.80 -6.67
CA LYS A 258 -5.93 -14.18 -6.91
C LYS A 258 -4.98 -12.98 -6.75
N GLY A 259 -5.34 -11.82 -7.27
CA GLY A 259 -4.56 -10.60 -7.06
C GLY A 259 -4.61 -10.13 -5.60
N THR A 260 -5.76 -10.30 -4.93
CA THR A 260 -5.93 -9.97 -3.51
C THR A 260 -5.02 -10.81 -2.62
N ALA A 261 -4.84 -12.11 -2.91
CA ALA A 261 -3.94 -12.98 -2.16
C ALA A 261 -2.48 -12.50 -2.19
N ILE A 262 -1.99 -12.00 -3.33
CA ILE A 262 -0.65 -11.42 -3.43
C ILE A 262 -0.54 -10.16 -2.57
N ILE A 263 -1.52 -9.26 -2.67
CA ILE A 263 -1.53 -8.02 -1.87
C ILE A 263 -1.52 -8.34 -0.37
N SER A 264 -2.28 -9.34 0.07
CA SER A 264 -2.29 -9.76 1.48
C SER A 264 -0.91 -10.18 1.98
N LEU A 265 -0.17 -10.99 1.20
CA LEU A 265 1.19 -11.38 1.56
C LEU A 265 2.18 -10.20 1.55
N LEU A 266 2.03 -9.26 0.61
CA LEU A 266 2.83 -8.04 0.59
C LEU A 266 2.59 -7.18 1.84
N ILE A 267 1.34 -7.08 2.28
CA ILE A 267 0.98 -6.38 3.52
C ILE A 267 1.52 -7.10 4.75
N ASP A 268 1.57 -8.43 4.75
CA ASP A 268 2.23 -9.17 5.83
C ASP A 268 3.72 -8.82 5.94
N VAL A 269 4.44 -8.78 4.82
CA VAL A 269 5.86 -8.36 4.79
C VAL A 269 6.01 -6.89 5.21
N TYR A 270 5.09 -6.02 4.77
CA TYR A 270 5.02 -4.64 5.25
C TYR A 270 4.90 -4.58 6.78
N ASN A 271 3.99 -5.34 7.37
CA ASN A 271 3.74 -5.35 8.81
C ASN A 271 4.94 -5.87 9.61
N ILE A 272 5.65 -6.90 9.10
CA ILE A 272 6.91 -7.37 9.70
C ILE A 272 7.94 -6.23 9.71
N ASN A 273 8.15 -5.56 8.59
CA ASN A 273 9.09 -4.44 8.50
C ASN A 273 8.69 -3.29 9.43
N ASN A 274 7.40 -2.97 9.49
CA ASN A 274 6.89 -1.91 10.34
C ASN A 274 7.05 -2.21 11.85
N SER A 275 6.92 -3.47 12.27
CA SER A 275 7.15 -3.86 13.66
C SER A 275 8.60 -3.63 14.08
N VAL A 276 9.56 -3.97 13.22
CA VAL A 276 11.00 -3.70 13.48
C VAL A 276 11.26 -2.18 13.57
N ILE A 277 10.65 -1.37 12.70
CA ILE A 277 10.77 0.11 12.78
C ILE A 277 10.18 0.65 14.08
N LEU A 278 9.05 0.11 14.55
CA LEU A 278 8.44 0.53 15.83
C LEU A 278 9.32 0.16 17.03
N GLU A 279 9.99 -0.96 16.99
CA GLU A 279 10.95 -1.36 18.02
C GLU A 279 12.19 -0.47 18.02
N ASP A 280 12.75 -0.18 16.83
CA ASP A 280 13.85 0.79 16.67
C ASP A 280 13.48 2.17 17.26
N SER A 281 12.25 2.63 17.00
CA SER A 281 11.77 3.91 17.53
C SER A 281 11.69 3.97 19.07
N LYS A 282 11.63 2.81 19.74
CA LYS A 282 11.66 2.71 21.19
C LYS A 282 13.08 2.67 21.76
N GLY A 283 14.11 2.68 20.92
CA GLY A 283 15.51 2.61 21.33
C GLY A 283 15.97 1.22 21.81
N TRP A 284 15.33 0.16 21.36
CA TRP A 284 15.61 -1.24 21.74
C TRP A 284 16.52 -1.97 20.72
N LEU A 285 16.84 -1.30 19.60
CA LEU A 285 17.70 -1.84 18.50
C LEU A 285 19.09 -1.21 18.53
#